data_8b395fa32c7d7fb620b5e93f7596b70b
#
_entry.id   8b395fa32c7d7fb620b5e93f7596b70b
#
_cell.length_a   1.000
_cell.length_b   1.000
_cell.length_c   1.000
_cell.angle_alpha   90.00
_cell.angle_beta   90.00
_cell.angle_gamma   90.00
#
_symmetry.space_group_name_H-M   'P 1'
#
loop_
_entity.id
_entity.type
_entity.pdbx_description
1 polymer ?
#
loop_
_entity_poly.entity_id
_entity_poly.type
_entity_poly.pdbx_seq_one_letter_code
_entity_poly.pdbx_strand_id
1 'polypeptide(L)'
;MKRRQLMGYAGAGLAGALFANLGSGLRVNAQSGGSLSIKWLGHTSFVFTGGGTRVLVNPFRTIGCTAGYRPPNVTADLVLISSQLLDEGAVEGLPGGPKLIYQPGVYQLKGIKFQGIAIDHDRVGGKRFGINTAWQWKQAGVNILHLGGA
;
A
#
# COMPACT_ATOMS: atom_id res chain seq x y z
N MET A 1 10.17 25.53 31.91
CA MET A 1 10.15 25.83 30.47
C MET A 1 8.84 26.49 30.09
N LYS A 2 8.87 27.69 29.51
CA LYS A 2 7.65 28.43 29.14
C LYS A 2 7.10 27.88 27.81
N ARG A 3 5.77 27.65 27.74
CA ARG A 3 5.07 27.09 26.54
C ARG A 3 5.42 27.75 25.20
N ARG A 4 5.83 29.01 25.22
CA ARG A 4 6.30 29.75 24.02
C ARG A 4 7.63 29.27 23.44
N GLN A 5 8.50 28.66 24.22
CA GLN A 5 9.79 28.14 23.75
C GLN A 5 9.64 26.77 23.05
N LEU A 6 8.63 25.98 23.44
CA LEU A 6 8.36 24.69 22.81
C LEU A 6 7.82 24.85 21.37
N MET A 7 7.04 25.92 21.13
CA MET A 7 6.53 26.22 19.77
C MET A 7 7.60 26.73 18.80
N GLY A 8 8.66 27.34 19.30
CA GLY A 8 9.78 27.83 18.46
C GLY A 8 10.63 26.70 17.86
N TYR A 9 10.74 25.57 18.56
CA TYR A 9 11.53 24.42 18.08
C TYR A 9 10.72 23.46 17.17
N ALA A 10 9.39 23.47 17.29
CA ALA A 10 8.53 22.71 16.40
C ALA A 10 8.39 23.34 15.00
N GLY A 11 8.55 24.66 14.89
CA GLY A 11 8.46 25.39 13.62
C GLY A 11 9.68 25.26 12.70
N ALA A 12 10.87 25.03 13.27
CA ALA A 12 12.10 24.94 12.48
C ALA A 12 12.32 23.56 11.83
N GLY A 13 11.68 22.51 12.35
CA GLY A 13 11.78 21.15 11.81
C GLY A 13 10.83 20.84 10.65
N LEU A 14 9.73 21.59 10.53
CA LEU A 14 8.67 21.34 9.52
C LEU A 14 8.84 22.14 8.22
N ALA A 15 9.61 23.22 8.23
CA ALA A 15 9.79 24.06 7.04
C ALA A 15 10.75 23.49 5.98
N GLY A 16 11.57 22.50 6.33
CA GLY A 16 12.51 21.85 5.41
C GLY A 16 11.92 20.73 4.56
N ALA A 17 10.72 20.23 4.89
CA ALA A 17 10.14 19.04 4.25
C ALA A 17 9.06 19.36 3.18
N LEU A 18 8.66 20.63 3.02
CA LEU A 18 7.48 20.99 2.21
C LEU A 18 7.77 21.46 0.78
N PHE A 19 9.02 21.52 0.31
CA PHE A 19 9.35 22.04 -1.01
C PHE A 19 10.13 21.08 -1.93
N ALA A 20 9.89 19.79 -1.86
CA ALA A 20 10.44 18.88 -2.86
C ALA A 20 9.37 17.95 -3.42
N ASN A 21 8.91 18.28 -4.62
CA ASN A 21 8.20 17.40 -5.56
C ASN A 21 6.72 17.04 -5.30
N LEU A 22 5.85 17.86 -5.82
CA LEU A 22 4.50 17.50 -6.28
C LEU A 22 4.58 16.51 -7.48
N GLY A 23 5.06 15.31 -7.25
CA GLY A 23 5.17 14.29 -8.32
C GLY A 23 5.94 13.03 -7.96
N SER A 24 6.62 13.01 -6.83
CA SER A 24 7.42 11.86 -6.40
C SER A 24 6.84 11.23 -5.13
N GLY A 25 6.59 9.93 -5.18
CA GLY A 25 6.12 9.16 -4.02
C GLY A 25 7.02 9.36 -2.78
N LEU A 26 6.42 9.22 -1.61
CA LEU A 26 7.12 9.27 -0.32
C LEU A 26 8.28 8.26 -0.31
N ARG A 27 9.50 8.72 -0.10
CA ARG A 27 10.67 7.88 0.13
C ARG A 27 10.92 7.79 1.62
N VAL A 28 10.73 6.61 2.18
CA VAL A 28 11.12 6.31 3.56
C VAL A 28 12.49 5.63 3.53
N ASN A 29 13.52 6.28 4.04
CA ASN A 29 14.86 5.70 4.18
C ASN A 29 14.95 4.98 5.53
N ALA A 30 15.01 3.66 5.50
CA ALA A 30 15.32 2.87 6.70
C ALA A 30 16.85 2.74 6.85
N GLN A 31 17.34 2.95 8.05
CA GLN A 31 18.74 3.15 8.41
C GLN A 31 19.69 1.95 8.21
N SER A 32 19.24 0.81 7.66
CA SER A 32 20.10 -0.37 7.48
C SER A 32 19.67 -1.37 6.40
N GLY A 33 18.91 -1.00 5.39
CA GLY A 33 18.40 -2.01 4.46
C GLY A 33 17.95 -1.53 3.08
N GLY A 34 18.34 -0.37 2.64
CA GLY A 34 17.89 0.19 1.35
C GLY A 34 16.67 1.10 1.49
N SER A 35 16.32 1.79 0.41
CA SER A 35 15.17 2.68 0.37
C SER A 35 13.89 1.93 0.00
N LEU A 36 12.78 2.22 0.69
CA LEU A 36 11.43 1.84 0.28
C LEU A 36 10.77 3.03 -0.39
N SER A 37 10.32 2.86 -1.61
CA SER A 37 9.49 3.83 -2.33
C SER A 37 8.04 3.35 -2.29
N ILE A 38 7.13 4.24 -1.91
CA ILE A 38 5.69 3.98 -1.88
C ILE A 38 5.03 4.97 -2.84
N LYS A 39 4.30 4.45 -3.84
CA LYS A 39 3.55 5.26 -4.79
C LYS A 39 2.07 4.95 -4.65
N TRP A 40 1.27 5.96 -4.35
CA TRP A 40 -0.18 5.88 -4.39
C TRP A 40 -0.67 5.96 -5.85
N LEU A 41 -1.61 5.10 -6.21
CA LEU A 41 -2.17 5.01 -7.55
C LEU A 41 -3.66 5.42 -7.62
N GLY A 42 -4.24 5.73 -6.48
CA GLY A 42 -5.64 6.05 -6.33
C GLY A 42 -6.38 5.05 -5.44
N HIS A 43 -7.46 5.48 -4.80
CA HIS A 43 -8.27 4.69 -3.88
C HIS A 43 -7.38 3.97 -2.83
N THR A 44 -7.52 2.67 -2.67
CA THR A 44 -6.68 1.83 -1.79
C THR A 44 -5.47 1.22 -2.51
N SER A 45 -5.14 1.67 -3.73
CA SER A 45 -4.08 1.09 -4.54
C SER A 45 -2.72 1.76 -4.34
N PHE A 46 -1.69 0.94 -4.07
CA PHE A 46 -0.32 1.38 -3.86
C PHE A 46 0.69 0.45 -4.52
N VAL A 47 1.84 1.01 -4.92
CA VAL A 47 3.03 0.25 -5.28
C VAL A 47 4.12 0.50 -4.26
N PHE A 48 4.66 -0.59 -3.72
CA PHE A 48 5.81 -0.61 -2.81
C PHE A 48 7.01 -1.15 -3.56
N THR A 49 8.09 -0.37 -3.64
CA THR A 49 9.32 -0.77 -4.35
C THR A 49 10.51 -0.65 -3.41
N GLY A 50 11.21 -1.74 -3.16
CA GLY A 50 12.39 -1.77 -2.30
C GLY A 50 12.92 -3.20 -2.12
N GLY A 51 14.20 -3.35 -1.79
CA GLY A 51 14.82 -4.65 -1.61
C GLY A 51 14.74 -5.56 -2.87
N GLY A 52 14.78 -4.99 -4.08
CA GLY A 52 14.69 -5.75 -5.32
C GLY A 52 13.30 -6.33 -5.62
N THR A 53 12.27 -5.91 -4.90
CA THR A 53 10.90 -6.41 -5.05
C THR A 53 9.92 -5.26 -5.25
N ARG A 54 8.97 -5.45 -6.16
CA ARG A 54 7.86 -4.53 -6.40
C ARG A 54 6.55 -5.24 -6.07
N VAL A 55 5.82 -4.69 -5.11
CA VAL A 55 4.52 -5.19 -4.65
C VAL A 55 3.44 -4.19 -5.03
N LEU A 56 2.46 -4.60 -5.81
CA LEU A 56 1.25 -3.84 -6.11
C LEU A 56 0.14 -4.33 -5.17
N VAL A 57 -0.55 -3.40 -4.53
CA VAL A 57 -1.70 -3.71 -3.67
C VAL A 57 -2.94 -3.09 -4.26
N ASN A 58 -4.05 -3.84 -4.26
CA ASN A 58 -5.39 -3.43 -4.65
C ASN A 58 -5.47 -2.70 -6.01
N PRO A 59 -5.07 -3.33 -7.13
CA PRO A 59 -5.37 -2.79 -8.44
C PRO A 59 -6.89 -2.72 -8.65
N PHE A 60 -7.36 -1.71 -9.39
CA PHE A 60 -8.77 -1.43 -9.55
C PHE A 60 -9.15 -1.15 -11.00
N ARG A 61 -10.43 -1.30 -11.33
CA ARG A 61 -11.07 -0.73 -12.53
C ARG A 61 -11.63 0.65 -12.23
N THR A 62 -11.69 1.49 -13.26
CA THR A 62 -12.28 2.84 -13.17
C THR A 62 -13.81 2.76 -13.16
N ILE A 63 -14.39 2.42 -11.99
CA ILE A 63 -15.84 2.27 -11.79
C ILE A 63 -16.22 2.78 -10.39
N GLY A 64 -17.44 3.22 -10.19
CA GLY A 64 -17.97 3.62 -8.90
C GLY A 64 -17.05 4.62 -8.16
N CYS A 65 -16.58 4.26 -6.97
CA CYS A 65 -15.69 5.10 -6.15
C CYS A 65 -14.30 5.33 -6.76
N THR A 66 -13.90 4.53 -7.73
CA THR A 66 -12.62 4.67 -8.45
C THR A 66 -12.73 5.41 -9.79
N ALA A 67 -13.92 5.89 -10.16
CA ALA A 67 -14.18 6.53 -11.47
C ALA A 67 -13.29 7.75 -11.77
N GLY A 68 -12.77 8.43 -10.74
CA GLY A 68 -11.86 9.58 -10.90
C GLY A 68 -10.39 9.23 -11.08
N TYR A 69 -10.01 7.94 -11.01
CA TYR A 69 -8.62 7.50 -11.10
C TYR A 69 -8.35 6.72 -12.37
N ARG A 70 -7.11 6.79 -12.85
CA ARG A 70 -6.63 5.90 -13.92
C ARG A 70 -6.35 4.52 -13.33
N PRO A 71 -6.80 3.42 -14.00
CA PRO A 71 -6.52 2.08 -13.51
C PRO A 71 -5.01 1.84 -13.46
N PRO A 72 -4.50 1.12 -12.45
CA PRO A 72 -3.09 0.79 -12.35
C PRO A 72 -2.59 0.04 -13.56
N ASN A 73 -1.52 0.54 -14.18
CA ASN A 73 -0.82 -0.12 -15.28
C ASN A 73 0.68 -0.10 -14.98
N VAL A 74 1.10 -0.94 -14.04
CA VAL A 74 2.48 -1.01 -13.56
C VAL A 74 2.91 -2.47 -13.46
N THR A 75 4.18 -2.74 -13.82
CA THR A 75 4.78 -4.06 -13.59
C THR A 75 5.00 -4.26 -12.10
N ALA A 76 4.73 -5.47 -11.62
CA ALA A 76 5.00 -5.87 -10.24
C ALA A 76 5.50 -7.33 -10.22
N ASP A 77 6.20 -7.71 -9.16
CA ASP A 77 6.58 -9.11 -8.89
C ASP A 77 5.43 -9.85 -8.22
N LEU A 78 4.68 -9.11 -7.40
CA LEU A 78 3.57 -9.62 -6.60
C LEU A 78 2.42 -8.63 -6.61
N VAL A 79 1.21 -9.15 -6.72
CA VAL A 79 -0.04 -8.44 -6.48
C VAL A 79 -0.71 -9.02 -5.25
N LEU A 80 -1.03 -8.16 -4.30
CA LEU A 80 -1.87 -8.46 -3.14
C LEU A 80 -3.23 -7.79 -3.36
N ILE A 81 -4.32 -8.51 -3.21
CA ILE A 81 -5.65 -7.93 -3.21
C ILE A 81 -6.36 -8.20 -1.89
N SER A 82 -7.08 -7.21 -1.41
CA SER A 82 -7.80 -7.28 -0.14
C SER A 82 -9.16 -7.92 -0.31
N SER A 83 -9.81 -7.66 -1.43
CA SER A 83 -11.09 -8.27 -1.81
C SER A 83 -11.12 -8.54 -3.31
N GLN A 84 -12.12 -9.30 -3.78
CA GLN A 84 -12.32 -9.56 -5.20
C GLN A 84 -13.27 -8.52 -5.85
N LEU A 85 -13.58 -7.45 -5.15
CA LEU A 85 -14.35 -6.34 -5.71
C LEU A 85 -13.51 -5.60 -6.77
N LEU A 86 -14.15 -5.09 -7.81
CA LEU A 86 -13.46 -4.48 -8.96
C LEU A 86 -12.72 -3.18 -8.62
N ASP A 87 -13.01 -2.56 -7.50
CA ASP A 87 -12.34 -1.38 -6.97
C ASP A 87 -11.10 -1.71 -6.10
N GLU A 88 -10.84 -3.01 -5.81
CA GLU A 88 -9.71 -3.48 -5.00
C GLU A 88 -9.00 -4.73 -5.53
N GLY A 89 -9.58 -5.42 -6.53
CA GLY A 89 -9.09 -6.73 -6.97
C GLY A 89 -9.10 -6.91 -8.50
N ALA A 90 -9.06 -5.84 -9.28
CA ALA A 90 -9.02 -5.91 -10.73
C ALA A 90 -7.61 -6.21 -11.23
N VAL A 91 -7.29 -7.49 -11.43
CA VAL A 91 -5.95 -7.96 -11.79
C VAL A 91 -5.77 -8.22 -13.29
N GLU A 92 -6.84 -8.18 -14.06
CA GLU A 92 -6.80 -8.47 -15.48
C GLU A 92 -6.02 -7.41 -16.26
N GLY A 93 -5.16 -7.85 -17.16
CA GLY A 93 -4.38 -6.98 -18.05
C GLY A 93 -3.19 -6.30 -17.36
N LEU A 94 -2.85 -6.67 -16.14
CA LEU A 94 -1.63 -6.18 -15.50
C LEU A 94 -0.37 -6.66 -16.25
N PRO A 95 0.58 -5.75 -16.55
CA PRO A 95 1.76 -6.12 -17.29
C PRO A 95 2.72 -7.00 -16.47
N GLY A 96 3.46 -7.88 -17.18
CA GLY A 96 4.53 -8.68 -16.58
C GLY A 96 4.10 -9.98 -15.92
N GLY A 97 2.81 -10.32 -15.90
CA GLY A 97 2.31 -11.57 -15.31
C GLY A 97 2.69 -11.74 -13.84
N PRO A 98 2.35 -10.80 -12.95
CA PRO A 98 2.75 -10.85 -11.56
C PRO A 98 2.13 -12.05 -10.82
N LYS A 99 2.79 -12.55 -9.79
CA LYS A 99 2.18 -13.50 -8.88
C LYS A 99 1.02 -12.84 -8.13
N LEU A 100 -0.12 -13.52 -8.04
CA LEU A 100 -1.30 -13.04 -7.31
C LEU A 100 -1.45 -13.78 -5.98
N ILE A 101 -1.70 -13.02 -4.91
CA ILE A 101 -2.15 -13.54 -3.61
C ILE A 101 -3.40 -12.76 -3.18
N TYR A 102 -4.47 -13.48 -2.85
CA TYR A 102 -5.77 -12.89 -2.53
C TYR A 102 -6.47 -13.53 -1.33
N GLN A 103 -5.95 -14.64 -0.81
CA GLN A 103 -6.53 -15.29 0.36
C GLN A 103 -5.75 -14.93 1.63
N PRO A 104 -6.42 -14.84 2.79
CA PRO A 104 -5.72 -14.76 4.08
C PRO A 104 -4.78 -15.95 4.28
N GLY A 105 -3.68 -15.72 4.97
CA GLY A 105 -2.67 -16.75 5.20
C GLY A 105 -1.25 -16.21 5.25
N VAL A 106 -0.28 -17.10 5.28
CA VAL A 106 1.14 -16.75 5.32
C VAL A 106 1.81 -17.23 4.03
N TYR A 107 2.49 -16.30 3.37
CA TYR A 107 3.14 -16.54 2.08
C TYR A 107 4.59 -16.07 2.13
N GLN A 108 5.42 -16.64 1.26
CA GLN A 108 6.81 -16.20 1.10
C GLN A 108 7.13 -16.02 -0.38
N LEU A 109 7.72 -14.85 -0.70
CA LEU A 109 8.18 -14.52 -2.05
C LEU A 109 9.47 -13.69 -1.94
N LYS A 110 10.51 -14.07 -2.69
CA LYS A 110 11.81 -13.37 -2.73
C LYS A 110 12.38 -13.04 -1.34
N GLY A 111 12.22 -13.96 -0.38
CA GLY A 111 12.69 -13.79 1.01
C GLY A 111 11.80 -12.89 1.88
N ILE A 112 10.73 -12.31 1.34
CA ILE A 112 9.76 -11.51 2.08
C ILE A 112 8.60 -12.40 2.53
N LYS A 113 8.29 -12.35 3.83
CA LYS A 113 7.11 -13.00 4.40
C LYS A 113 5.93 -12.02 4.38
N PHE A 114 4.84 -12.43 3.77
CA PHE A 114 3.57 -11.72 3.71
C PHE A 114 2.55 -12.44 4.58
N GLN A 115 1.81 -11.70 5.39
CA GLN A 115 0.73 -12.22 6.20
C GLN A 115 -0.57 -11.54 5.80
N GLY A 116 -1.55 -12.32 5.37
CA GLY A 116 -2.92 -11.90 5.12
C GLY A 116 -3.78 -12.22 6.33
N ILE A 117 -4.45 -11.21 6.87
CA ILE A 117 -5.33 -11.30 8.04
C ILE A 117 -6.76 -11.07 7.55
N ALA A 118 -7.63 -12.06 7.79
CA ALA A 118 -9.04 -11.95 7.45
C ALA A 118 -9.75 -10.99 8.41
N ILE A 119 -10.48 -10.04 7.85
CA ILE A 119 -11.38 -9.15 8.58
C ILE A 119 -12.68 -9.00 7.78
N ASP A 120 -13.78 -8.71 8.45
CA ASP A 120 -15.04 -8.46 7.75
C ASP A 120 -14.94 -7.18 6.90
N HIS A 121 -15.42 -7.24 5.66
CA HIS A 121 -15.39 -6.08 4.74
C HIS A 121 -16.50 -5.08 5.01
N ASP A 122 -17.41 -5.39 5.93
CA ASP A 122 -18.53 -4.52 6.27
C ASP A 122 -18.92 -4.64 7.75
N ARG A 123 -19.75 -3.69 8.21
CA ARG A 123 -20.20 -3.60 9.60
C ARG A 123 -21.25 -4.66 10.00
N VAL A 124 -21.60 -5.57 9.11
CA VAL A 124 -22.59 -6.63 9.33
C VAL A 124 -21.99 -8.02 9.22
N GLY A 125 -20.70 -8.16 9.55
CA GLY A 125 -20.01 -9.44 9.59
C GLY A 125 -19.73 -10.00 8.20
N GLY A 126 -19.35 -9.18 7.24
CA GLY A 126 -19.01 -9.61 5.89
C GLY A 126 -20.21 -10.05 5.03
N LYS A 127 -21.45 -9.85 5.50
CA LYS A 127 -22.65 -10.34 4.81
C LYS A 127 -22.90 -9.66 3.45
N ARG A 128 -22.40 -8.45 3.23
CA ARG A 128 -22.61 -7.69 1.99
C ARG A 128 -21.44 -7.79 1.03
N PHE A 129 -20.21 -7.71 1.54
CA PHE A 129 -19.00 -7.59 0.72
C PHE A 129 -17.97 -8.69 1.01
N GLY A 130 -18.29 -9.64 1.91
CA GLY A 130 -17.42 -10.75 2.23
C GLY A 130 -16.28 -10.39 3.16
N ILE A 131 -15.13 -11.01 2.91
CA ILE A 131 -13.92 -10.84 3.69
C ILE A 131 -13.00 -9.84 2.99
N ASN A 132 -12.47 -8.90 3.77
CA ASN A 132 -11.32 -8.09 3.43
C ASN A 132 -10.06 -8.72 4.02
N THR A 133 -8.97 -8.76 3.26
CA THR A 133 -7.67 -9.21 3.73
C THR A 133 -6.78 -8.03 4.02
N ALA A 134 -6.45 -7.80 5.29
CA ALA A 134 -5.40 -6.86 5.66
C ALA A 134 -4.03 -7.53 5.45
N TRP A 135 -3.09 -6.84 4.80
CA TRP A 135 -1.77 -7.38 4.46
C TRP A 135 -0.68 -6.76 5.31
N GLN A 136 0.11 -7.61 5.95
CA GLN A 136 1.29 -7.21 6.73
C GLN A 136 2.55 -7.86 6.18
N TRP A 137 3.63 -7.06 6.01
CA TRP A 137 4.96 -7.57 5.63
C TRP A 137 6.06 -6.59 6.02
N LYS A 138 7.31 -7.05 5.91
CA LYS A 138 8.50 -6.20 6.06
C LYS A 138 9.25 -6.12 4.74
N GLN A 139 9.49 -4.91 4.23
CA GLN A 139 10.21 -4.68 2.97
C GLN A 139 11.24 -3.57 3.13
N ALA A 140 12.48 -3.82 2.66
CA ALA A 140 13.59 -2.87 2.81
C ALA A 140 13.75 -2.32 4.23
N GLY A 141 13.56 -3.17 5.26
CA GLY A 141 13.67 -2.80 6.67
C GLY A 141 12.42 -2.15 7.28
N VAL A 142 11.41 -1.77 6.49
CA VAL A 142 10.19 -1.11 6.95
C VAL A 142 9.06 -2.13 7.15
N ASN A 143 8.38 -2.07 8.30
CA ASN A 143 7.15 -2.83 8.53
C ASN A 143 5.98 -2.10 7.87
N ILE A 144 5.19 -2.83 7.10
CA ILE A 144 4.06 -2.32 6.33
C ILE A 144 2.80 -3.04 6.78
N LEU A 145 1.73 -2.29 7.02
CA LEU A 145 0.38 -2.80 7.22
C LEU A 145 -0.54 -2.06 6.26
N HIS A 146 -1.21 -2.80 5.38
CA HIS A 146 -2.22 -2.30 4.46
C HIS A 146 -3.58 -2.88 4.84
N LEU A 147 -4.52 -2.02 5.23
CA LEU A 147 -5.81 -2.46 5.78
C LEU A 147 -6.83 -2.88 4.73
N GLY A 148 -6.52 -2.69 3.45
CA GLY A 148 -7.47 -2.95 2.36
C GLY A 148 -8.54 -1.88 2.28
N GLY A 149 -9.78 -2.32 2.09
CA GLY A 149 -10.98 -1.48 2.05
C GLY A 149 -11.74 -1.41 3.38
N ALA A 150 -11.11 -1.81 4.50
CA ALA A 150 -11.76 -1.82 5.82
C ALA A 150 -11.86 -0.42 6.44
#